data_8dc7b042b55e00f3d0e81631f05c6f52
#
_entry.id   8dc7b042b55e00f3d0e81631f05c6f52
#
_cell.length_a   1.000
_cell.length_b   1.000
_cell.length_c   1.000
_cell.angle_alpha   90.00
_cell.angle_beta   90.00
_cell.angle_gamma   90.00
#
_symmetry.space_group_name_H-M   'P 1'
#
loop_
_entity.id
_entity.type
_entity.pdbx_description
1 polymer ?
#
loop_
_entity_poly.entity_id
_entity_poly.type
_entity_poly.pdbx_seq_one_letter_code
_entity_poly.pdbx_strand_id
1 'polypeptide(L)'
;MAEKSVFISKVEYPFFEEVYVNIDWFGGFAMSQKRKCQIGLHQNFLLAYPDKKVLEISSTSLMSLGSRLSAMILSKRTQKGLTTVESAFQSSRIYSDGTRTVGPFPDYLFLPGKECKKLVKEASEGMHSYKYEFDDMTFYAPAWHISQFYYFLYLNALLEPENEEVRELLLKEGYIAFTDLATKSLNCQARSAAIFVGLVRAGLIDEVRDYDSYLKLFRTQADGKAAGYQTYEHVQLLYKGKVRLFSAVVPCRFHKAEVEAYYAEHCSMLTNRKEEDNYLDLRCG
;
A
#
# COMPACT_ATOMS: atom_id res chain seq x y z
N MET A 1 -2.36 -22.64 -13.46
CA MET A 1 -3.14 -21.99 -12.39
C MET A 1 -2.31 -20.90 -11.74
N ALA A 2 -2.94 -19.83 -11.23
CA ALA A 2 -2.31 -18.79 -10.42
C ALA A 2 -3.20 -18.46 -9.23
N GLU A 3 -2.60 -18.19 -8.08
CA GLU A 3 -3.29 -17.72 -6.89
C GLU A 3 -3.34 -16.18 -6.91
N LYS A 4 -4.49 -15.61 -6.58
CA LYS A 4 -4.76 -14.17 -6.59
C LYS A 4 -5.49 -13.72 -5.34
N SER A 5 -5.11 -12.55 -4.85
CA SER A 5 -5.73 -11.94 -3.67
C SER A 5 -7.07 -11.29 -4.00
N VAL A 6 -8.03 -11.45 -3.10
CA VAL A 6 -9.26 -10.67 -3.01
C VAL A 6 -9.31 -10.03 -1.62
N PHE A 7 -9.54 -8.73 -1.57
CA PHE A 7 -9.60 -7.97 -0.33
C PHE A 7 -11.05 -7.71 0.04
N ILE A 8 -11.50 -8.31 1.15
CA ILE A 8 -12.86 -8.16 1.67
C ILE A 8 -12.85 -7.09 2.76
N SER A 9 -13.68 -6.07 2.62
CA SER A 9 -13.84 -5.00 3.60
C SER A 9 -14.38 -5.53 4.93
N LYS A 10 -13.79 -5.11 6.04
CA LYS A 10 -14.18 -5.41 7.44
C LYS A 10 -14.38 -4.11 8.22
N VAL A 11 -15.17 -4.17 9.29
CA VAL A 11 -15.38 -3.02 10.18
C VAL A 11 -14.34 -2.97 11.31
N GLU A 12 -13.68 -4.10 11.59
CA GLU A 12 -12.59 -4.19 12.55
C GLU A 12 -11.23 -4.02 11.85
N TYR A 13 -10.23 -3.53 12.61
CA TYR A 13 -8.84 -3.48 12.17
C TYR A 13 -8.35 -4.86 11.70
N PRO A 14 -7.64 -4.95 10.58
CA PRO A 14 -7.06 -3.88 9.76
C PRO A 14 -8.02 -3.31 8.69
N PHE A 15 -9.32 -3.42 8.84
CA PHE A 15 -10.40 -2.97 7.98
C PHE A 15 -10.52 -3.73 6.66
N PHE A 16 -9.78 -4.80 6.51
CA PHE A 16 -9.88 -5.75 5.41
C PHE A 16 -9.47 -7.16 5.84
N GLU A 17 -9.91 -8.13 5.08
CA GLU A 17 -9.44 -9.51 5.09
C GLU A 17 -8.91 -9.85 3.70
N GLU A 18 -7.75 -10.46 3.61
CA GLU A 18 -7.18 -10.96 2.36
C GLU A 18 -7.46 -12.45 2.23
N VAL A 19 -8.15 -12.83 1.16
CA VAL A 19 -8.41 -14.23 0.82
C VAL A 19 -7.77 -14.55 -0.54
N TYR A 20 -7.36 -15.78 -0.73
CA TYR A 20 -6.67 -16.23 -1.92
C TYR A 20 -7.57 -17.11 -2.77
N VAL A 21 -7.60 -16.85 -4.07
CA VAL A 21 -8.43 -17.55 -5.04
C VAL A 21 -7.58 -18.07 -6.18
N ASN A 22 -7.68 -19.36 -6.44
CA ASN A 22 -7.02 -20.00 -7.57
C ASN A 22 -7.79 -19.74 -8.87
N ILE A 23 -7.08 -19.37 -9.94
CA ILE A 23 -7.64 -19.12 -11.26
C ILE A 23 -6.81 -19.77 -12.36
N ASP A 24 -7.42 -20.01 -13.50
CA ASP A 24 -6.69 -20.25 -14.73
C ASP A 24 -6.07 -18.96 -15.22
N TRP A 25 -4.74 -18.97 -15.35
CA TRP A 25 -4.01 -17.78 -15.75
C TRP A 25 -3.81 -17.74 -17.25
N PHE A 26 -4.41 -16.73 -17.88
CA PHE A 26 -4.19 -16.46 -19.30
C PHE A 26 -3.07 -15.44 -19.44
N GLY A 27 -1.85 -15.93 -19.72
CA GLY A 27 -0.65 -15.09 -19.88
C GLY A 27 -0.74 -14.20 -21.12
N GLY A 28 0.01 -13.06 -21.07
CA GLY A 28 0.11 -12.10 -22.17
C GLY A 28 -0.42 -10.72 -21.82
N PHE A 29 -0.21 -9.77 -22.76
CA PHE A 29 -0.55 -8.35 -22.58
C PHE A 29 -1.91 -7.97 -23.17
N ALA A 30 -2.55 -8.87 -23.94
CA ALA A 30 -3.82 -8.59 -24.58
C ALA A 30 -4.94 -8.33 -23.57
N MET A 31 -5.77 -7.32 -23.85
CA MET A 31 -6.92 -6.97 -23.00
C MET A 31 -7.91 -8.13 -22.83
N SER A 32 -8.07 -8.94 -23.87
CA SER A 32 -8.94 -10.13 -23.82
C SER A 32 -8.48 -11.17 -22.78
N GLN A 33 -7.17 -11.36 -22.65
CA GLN A 33 -6.59 -12.27 -21.65
C GLN A 33 -6.77 -11.75 -20.23
N LYS A 34 -6.52 -10.44 -20.01
CA LYS A 34 -6.77 -9.80 -18.73
C LYS A 34 -8.22 -9.88 -18.30
N ARG A 35 -9.16 -9.68 -19.25
CA ARG A 35 -10.59 -9.82 -19.00
C ARG A 35 -10.99 -11.24 -18.60
N LYS A 36 -10.45 -12.26 -19.29
CA LYS A 36 -10.67 -13.66 -18.91
C LYS A 36 -10.19 -13.95 -17.48
N CYS A 37 -9.01 -13.44 -17.11
CA CYS A 37 -8.49 -13.60 -15.76
C CYS A 37 -9.37 -12.88 -14.71
N GLN A 38 -9.87 -11.66 -15.00
CA GLN A 38 -10.80 -10.95 -14.10
C GLN A 38 -12.10 -11.76 -13.90
N ILE A 39 -12.70 -12.20 -15.01
CA ILE A 39 -13.94 -12.98 -14.95
C ILE A 39 -13.73 -14.26 -14.14
N GLY A 40 -12.67 -15.02 -14.43
CA GLY A 40 -12.35 -16.26 -13.69
C GLY A 40 -12.11 -16.00 -12.20
N LEU A 41 -11.40 -14.91 -11.84
CA LEU A 41 -11.17 -14.54 -10.45
C LEU A 41 -12.49 -14.23 -9.73
N HIS A 42 -13.34 -13.41 -10.34
CA HIS A 42 -14.63 -13.04 -9.74
C HIS A 42 -15.58 -14.23 -9.65
N GLN A 43 -15.65 -15.07 -10.68
CA GLN A 43 -16.48 -16.27 -10.66
C GLN A 43 -16.05 -17.24 -9.55
N ASN A 44 -14.74 -17.55 -9.46
CA ASN A 44 -14.24 -18.47 -8.44
C ASN A 44 -14.39 -17.90 -7.02
N PHE A 45 -14.21 -16.58 -6.84
CA PHE A 45 -14.48 -15.92 -5.57
C PHE A 45 -15.95 -16.06 -5.17
N LEU A 46 -16.88 -15.82 -6.09
CA LEU A 46 -18.32 -15.88 -5.83
C LEU A 46 -18.85 -17.30 -5.57
N LEU A 47 -18.13 -18.34 -5.98
CA LEU A 47 -18.46 -19.72 -5.57
C LEU A 47 -18.31 -19.91 -4.05
N ALA A 48 -17.32 -19.28 -3.44
CA ALA A 48 -17.09 -19.34 -1.99
C ALA A 48 -17.86 -18.26 -1.21
N TYR A 49 -18.16 -17.14 -1.87
CA TYR A 49 -18.80 -15.96 -1.26
C TYR A 49 -19.96 -15.44 -2.13
N PRO A 50 -21.05 -16.21 -2.29
CA PRO A 50 -22.12 -15.92 -3.25
C PRO A 50 -22.95 -14.67 -2.92
N ASP A 51 -22.93 -14.25 -1.67
CA ASP A 51 -23.62 -13.06 -1.15
C ASP A 51 -22.84 -11.75 -1.32
N LYS A 52 -21.60 -11.80 -1.79
CA LYS A 52 -20.73 -10.63 -1.89
C LYS A 52 -20.71 -10.04 -3.29
N LYS A 53 -20.58 -8.72 -3.37
CA LYS A 53 -20.26 -8.01 -4.62
C LYS A 53 -18.76 -7.76 -4.69
N VAL A 54 -18.13 -8.13 -5.80
CA VAL A 54 -16.69 -7.98 -6.04
C VAL A 54 -16.43 -7.01 -7.19
N LEU A 55 -15.44 -6.13 -7.03
CA LEU A 55 -15.06 -5.11 -8.02
C LEU A 55 -13.55 -5.17 -8.29
N GLU A 56 -13.18 -5.28 -9.55
CA GLU A 56 -11.79 -5.07 -9.98
C GLU A 56 -11.47 -3.57 -9.99
N ILE A 57 -10.41 -3.17 -9.28
CA ILE A 57 -9.92 -1.78 -9.27
C ILE A 57 -8.63 -1.71 -10.07
N SER A 58 -8.76 -1.32 -11.32
CA SER A 58 -7.63 -1.10 -12.21
C SER A 58 -8.05 -0.28 -13.43
N SER A 59 -7.10 0.36 -14.11
CA SER A 59 -7.37 1.06 -15.37
C SER A 59 -7.88 0.13 -16.49
N THR A 60 -7.89 -1.17 -16.27
CA THR A 60 -8.38 -2.19 -17.20
C THR A 60 -9.60 -2.95 -16.67
N SER A 61 -10.25 -2.44 -15.63
CA SER A 61 -11.48 -2.99 -15.06
C SER A 61 -12.57 -3.10 -16.13
N LEU A 62 -13.35 -4.17 -16.06
CA LEU A 62 -14.53 -4.36 -16.90
C LEU A 62 -15.66 -3.39 -16.55
N MET A 63 -15.66 -2.90 -15.30
CA MET A 63 -16.65 -1.96 -14.80
C MET A 63 -16.08 -0.53 -14.82
N SER A 64 -16.86 0.42 -15.33
CA SER A 64 -16.48 1.84 -15.34
C SER A 64 -16.11 2.36 -13.96
N LEU A 65 -16.86 1.97 -12.93
CA LEU A 65 -16.58 2.32 -11.54
C LEU A 65 -15.17 1.89 -11.12
N GLY A 66 -14.80 0.63 -11.39
CA GLY A 66 -13.47 0.11 -11.04
C GLY A 66 -12.33 0.81 -11.78
N SER A 67 -12.55 1.24 -13.02
CA SER A 67 -11.58 2.06 -13.76
C SER A 67 -11.42 3.45 -13.14
N ARG A 68 -12.53 4.11 -12.79
CA ARG A 68 -12.54 5.45 -12.15
C ARG A 68 -11.88 5.44 -10.77
N LEU A 69 -11.96 4.33 -10.04
CA LEU A 69 -11.30 4.11 -8.75
C LEU A 69 -9.80 3.77 -8.88
N SER A 70 -9.29 3.53 -10.10
CA SER A 70 -7.87 3.25 -10.26
C SER A 70 -7.01 4.44 -9.83
N ALA A 71 -5.94 4.19 -9.09
CA ALA A 71 -4.97 5.21 -8.69
C ALA A 71 -4.36 5.98 -9.87
N MET A 72 -4.40 5.39 -11.08
CA MET A 72 -3.98 6.04 -12.32
C MET A 72 -4.97 7.12 -12.82
N ILE A 73 -6.19 7.14 -12.27
CA ILE A 73 -7.30 8.01 -12.72
C ILE A 73 -7.85 8.83 -11.54
N LEU A 74 -7.93 8.23 -10.35
CA LEU A 74 -8.48 8.87 -9.17
C LEU A 74 -7.73 10.18 -8.87
N SER A 75 -8.47 11.28 -8.83
CA SER A 75 -7.92 12.63 -8.63
C SER A 75 -7.35 12.79 -7.23
N LYS A 76 -6.21 13.48 -7.14
CA LYS A 76 -5.61 13.89 -5.87
C LYS A 76 -5.29 15.39 -5.92
N ARG A 77 -5.88 16.12 -4.97
CA ARG A 77 -5.58 17.55 -4.79
C ARG A 77 -4.25 17.70 -4.06
N THR A 78 -3.45 18.64 -4.55
CA THR A 78 -2.19 19.08 -3.94
C THR A 78 -2.19 20.60 -3.83
N GLN A 79 -1.27 21.16 -3.07
CA GLN A 79 -1.06 22.63 -3.02
C GLN A 79 -0.78 23.22 -4.41
N LYS A 80 -0.21 22.44 -5.33
CA LYS A 80 0.17 22.89 -6.69
C LYS A 80 -0.95 22.66 -7.74
N GLY A 81 -2.02 21.94 -7.41
CA GLY A 81 -3.13 21.63 -8.31
C GLY A 81 -3.57 20.17 -8.26
N LEU A 82 -4.38 19.77 -9.23
CA LEU A 82 -4.90 18.40 -9.33
C LEU A 82 -3.94 17.48 -10.08
N THR A 83 -3.74 16.29 -9.55
CA THR A 83 -2.99 15.21 -10.17
C THR A 83 -3.73 13.87 -9.97
N THR A 84 -3.08 12.74 -10.21
CA THR A 84 -3.61 11.42 -9.84
C THR A 84 -2.94 10.89 -8.59
N VAL A 85 -3.61 9.95 -7.89
CA VAL A 85 -3.02 9.27 -6.72
C VAL A 85 -1.67 8.62 -7.07
N GLU A 86 -1.56 7.96 -8.24
CA GLU A 86 -0.31 7.33 -8.66
C GLU A 86 0.79 8.37 -8.90
N SER A 87 0.50 9.48 -9.56
CA SER A 87 1.50 10.52 -9.83
C SER A 87 1.93 11.20 -8.53
N ALA A 88 0.99 11.52 -7.63
CA ALA A 88 1.29 12.06 -6.30
C ALA A 88 2.20 11.11 -5.51
N PHE A 89 1.89 9.81 -5.51
CA PHE A 89 2.68 8.81 -4.80
C PHE A 89 4.08 8.67 -5.39
N GLN A 90 4.20 8.55 -6.72
CA GLN A 90 5.50 8.32 -7.36
C GLN A 90 6.41 9.55 -7.25
N SER A 91 5.87 10.75 -7.49
CA SER A 91 6.65 12.00 -7.46
C SER A 91 7.11 12.39 -6.06
N SER A 92 6.43 11.96 -5.01
CA SER A 92 6.79 12.25 -3.61
C SER A 92 7.94 11.39 -3.07
N ARG A 93 8.31 10.33 -3.77
CA ARG A 93 9.30 9.35 -3.27
C ARG A 93 10.70 9.90 -3.27
N ILE A 94 11.44 9.58 -2.20
CA ILE A 94 12.87 9.85 -2.08
C ILE A 94 13.61 8.53 -1.95
N TYR A 95 14.67 8.40 -2.72
CA TYR A 95 15.48 7.20 -2.82
C TYR A 95 16.92 7.49 -2.41
N SER A 96 17.60 6.47 -1.88
CA SER A 96 19.04 6.53 -1.58
C SER A 96 19.69 5.18 -1.85
N ASP A 97 20.96 5.22 -2.26
CA ASP A 97 21.89 4.07 -2.31
C ASP A 97 22.92 4.12 -1.18
N GLY A 98 22.77 5.07 -0.24
CA GLY A 98 23.71 5.32 0.85
C GLY A 98 24.79 6.35 0.53
N THR A 99 24.99 6.69 -0.75
CA THR A 99 25.95 7.71 -1.22
C THR A 99 25.26 8.89 -1.87
N ARG A 100 24.21 8.61 -2.62
CA ARG A 100 23.43 9.58 -3.37
C ARG A 100 21.95 9.49 -3.00
N THR A 101 21.28 10.64 -3.00
CA THR A 101 19.83 10.74 -2.80
C THR A 101 19.19 11.40 -4.01
N VAL A 102 18.07 10.85 -4.48
CA VAL A 102 17.26 11.42 -5.57
C VAL A 102 15.80 11.51 -5.17
N GLY A 103 15.10 12.49 -5.72
CA GLY A 103 13.72 12.83 -5.36
C GLY A 103 13.67 13.87 -4.22
N PRO A 104 12.46 14.38 -3.88
CA PRO A 104 11.22 14.12 -4.60
C PRO A 104 11.29 14.61 -6.06
N PHE A 105 10.31 14.25 -6.89
CA PHE A 105 10.28 14.56 -8.33
C PHE A 105 9.12 15.51 -8.66
N PRO A 106 9.16 16.78 -8.25
CA PRO A 106 8.05 17.72 -8.42
C PRO A 106 7.69 17.97 -9.90
N ASP A 107 8.66 17.87 -10.81
CA ASP A 107 8.46 18.03 -12.25
C ASP A 107 7.61 16.90 -12.86
N TYR A 108 7.52 15.77 -12.19
CA TYR A 108 6.75 14.61 -12.65
C TYR A 108 5.33 14.55 -12.04
N LEU A 109 4.99 15.46 -11.13
CA LEU A 109 3.73 15.45 -10.38
C LEU A 109 2.49 15.46 -11.28
N PHE A 110 2.54 16.19 -12.40
CA PHE A 110 1.41 16.35 -13.31
C PHE A 110 1.50 15.46 -14.55
N LEU A 111 2.48 14.58 -14.63
CA LEU A 111 2.57 13.60 -15.71
C LEU A 111 1.53 12.48 -15.47
N PRO A 112 1.05 11.82 -16.54
CA PRO A 112 0.25 10.61 -16.41
C PRO A 112 0.93 9.57 -15.52
N GLY A 113 0.19 8.91 -14.61
CA GLY A 113 0.75 8.04 -13.58
C GLY A 113 1.71 6.95 -14.11
N LYS A 114 1.47 6.40 -15.30
CA LYS A 114 2.38 5.43 -15.94
C LYS A 114 3.71 6.05 -16.35
N GLU A 115 3.66 7.26 -16.87
CA GLU A 115 4.85 8.00 -17.31
C GLU A 115 5.66 8.46 -16.10
N CYS A 116 5.00 9.07 -15.10
CA CYS A 116 5.61 9.42 -13.83
C CYS A 116 6.34 8.22 -13.21
N LYS A 117 5.68 7.08 -13.09
CA LYS A 117 6.26 5.84 -12.56
C LYS A 117 7.48 5.36 -13.34
N LYS A 118 7.45 5.46 -14.67
CA LYS A 118 8.58 5.09 -15.54
C LYS A 118 9.78 5.98 -15.28
N LEU A 119 9.60 7.30 -15.32
CA LEU A 119 10.68 8.28 -15.13
C LEU A 119 11.28 8.21 -13.72
N VAL A 120 10.45 8.07 -12.69
CA VAL A 120 10.92 7.87 -11.30
C VAL A 120 11.77 6.60 -11.20
N LYS A 121 11.31 5.49 -11.80
CA LYS A 121 12.08 4.23 -11.80
C LYS A 121 13.44 4.38 -12.50
N GLU A 122 13.48 5.06 -13.63
CA GLU A 122 14.73 5.33 -14.37
C GLU A 122 15.68 6.22 -13.55
N ALA A 123 15.16 7.27 -12.92
CA ALA A 123 15.95 8.19 -12.10
C ALA A 123 16.49 7.56 -10.79
N SER A 124 15.81 6.53 -10.28
CA SER A 124 16.14 5.86 -9.02
C SER A 124 16.67 4.44 -9.20
N GLU A 125 17.19 4.10 -10.37
CA GLU A 125 17.71 2.75 -10.63
C GLU A 125 18.82 2.36 -9.65
N GLY A 126 18.70 1.16 -9.05
CA GLY A 126 19.62 0.65 -8.05
C GLY A 126 19.46 1.25 -6.64
N MET A 127 18.46 2.11 -6.41
CA MET A 127 18.22 2.78 -5.14
C MET A 127 16.99 2.25 -4.41
N HIS A 128 16.91 2.50 -3.10
CA HIS A 128 15.78 2.15 -2.25
C HIS A 128 15.02 3.38 -1.78
N SER A 129 13.69 3.36 -1.89
CA SER A 129 12.84 4.42 -1.34
C SER A 129 12.78 4.29 0.18
N TYR A 130 12.99 5.39 0.91
CA TYR A 130 13.02 5.40 2.36
C TYR A 130 12.12 6.46 3.00
N LYS A 131 11.72 7.49 2.27
CA LYS A 131 10.78 8.51 2.72
C LYS A 131 10.01 9.12 1.55
N TYR A 132 9.01 9.94 1.88
CA TYR A 132 8.21 10.69 0.92
C TYR A 132 8.17 12.16 1.35
N GLU A 133 8.15 13.06 0.37
CA GLU A 133 7.86 14.48 0.59
C GLU A 133 6.67 14.87 -0.30
N PHE A 134 5.60 15.30 0.34
CA PHE A 134 4.34 15.64 -0.32
C PHE A 134 3.69 16.81 0.38
N ASP A 135 3.33 17.86 -0.38
CA ASP A 135 2.68 19.08 0.13
C ASP A 135 3.38 19.65 1.38
N ASP A 136 4.71 19.87 1.28
CA ASP A 136 5.58 20.41 2.33
C ASP A 136 5.66 19.57 3.62
N MET A 137 5.12 18.35 3.58
CA MET A 137 5.22 17.39 4.68
C MET A 137 6.18 16.24 4.31
N THR A 138 6.92 15.79 5.32
CA THR A 138 7.77 14.61 5.20
C THR A 138 7.08 13.42 5.84
N PHE A 139 6.95 12.35 5.06
CA PHE A 139 6.39 11.07 5.51
C PHE A 139 7.52 10.04 5.50
N TYR A 140 7.92 9.61 6.66
CA TYR A 140 8.82 8.45 6.75
C TYR A 140 8.01 7.20 6.44
N ALA A 141 8.53 6.36 5.52
CA ALA A 141 7.98 5.03 5.40
C ALA A 141 8.23 4.33 6.75
N PRO A 142 7.22 4.16 7.61
CA PRO A 142 7.46 3.40 8.81
C PRO A 142 7.89 2.01 8.35
N ALA A 143 8.97 1.49 8.92
CA ALA A 143 9.48 0.17 8.58
C ALA A 143 8.42 -0.92 8.76
N TRP A 144 7.42 -0.68 9.63
CA TRP A 144 6.31 -1.60 9.88
C TRP A 144 5.22 -1.58 8.78
N HIS A 145 5.17 -0.54 7.91
CA HIS A 145 4.18 -0.52 6.84
C HIS A 145 4.53 0.46 5.71
N ILE A 146 5.37 0.03 4.80
CA ILE A 146 5.82 0.81 3.63
C ILE A 146 4.65 1.35 2.77
N SER A 147 3.46 0.74 2.88
CA SER A 147 2.27 1.13 2.15
C SER A 147 1.40 2.18 2.84
N GLN A 148 1.70 2.61 4.08
CA GLN A 148 0.82 3.53 4.82
C GLN A 148 0.64 4.86 4.11
N PHE A 149 1.70 5.43 3.57
CA PHE A 149 1.60 6.68 2.82
C PHE A 149 0.75 6.51 1.55
N TYR A 150 0.88 5.38 0.84
CA TYR A 150 0.05 5.09 -0.32
C TYR A 150 -1.43 4.95 0.06
N TYR A 151 -1.73 4.23 1.15
CA TYR A 151 -3.11 4.11 1.63
C TYR A 151 -3.67 5.45 2.03
N PHE A 152 -2.93 6.24 2.81
CA PHE A 152 -3.34 7.60 3.19
C PHE A 152 -3.69 8.45 1.95
N LEU A 153 -2.82 8.51 0.95
CA LEU A 153 -3.09 9.25 -0.28
C LEU A 153 -4.37 8.78 -0.98
N TYR A 154 -4.55 7.46 -1.08
CA TYR A 154 -5.70 6.88 -1.76
C TYR A 154 -7.01 7.14 -0.98
N LEU A 155 -7.01 6.90 0.33
CA LEU A 155 -8.17 7.13 1.19
C LEU A 155 -8.56 8.61 1.22
N ASN A 156 -7.56 9.48 1.39
CA ASN A 156 -7.76 10.92 1.41
C ASN A 156 -8.27 11.44 0.06
N ALA A 157 -7.75 10.93 -1.06
CA ALA A 157 -8.25 11.28 -2.39
C ALA A 157 -9.74 10.94 -2.56
N LEU A 158 -10.21 9.80 -2.06
CA LEU A 158 -11.63 9.44 -2.11
C LEU A 158 -12.53 10.42 -1.34
N LEU A 159 -11.99 11.18 -0.38
CA LEU A 159 -12.74 12.19 0.36
C LEU A 159 -12.76 13.56 -0.32
N GLU A 160 -11.98 13.76 -1.38
CA GLU A 160 -11.93 15.02 -2.10
C GLU A 160 -13.20 15.24 -2.96
N PRO A 161 -13.62 16.51 -3.14
CA PRO A 161 -14.82 16.85 -3.92
C PRO A 161 -14.80 16.31 -5.35
N GLU A 162 -13.63 16.29 -5.98
CA GLU A 162 -13.44 15.80 -7.35
C GLU A 162 -13.82 14.33 -7.52
N ASN A 163 -13.81 13.56 -6.44
CA ASN A 163 -14.11 12.13 -6.42
C ASN A 163 -15.47 11.82 -5.76
N GLU A 164 -16.29 12.83 -5.46
CA GLU A 164 -17.58 12.66 -4.76
C GLU A 164 -18.48 11.68 -5.48
N GLU A 165 -18.71 11.88 -6.77
CA GLU A 165 -19.58 11.01 -7.58
C GLU A 165 -19.13 9.54 -7.55
N VAL A 166 -17.83 9.29 -7.74
CA VAL A 166 -17.29 7.92 -7.76
C VAL A 166 -17.32 7.28 -6.37
N ARG A 167 -17.11 8.08 -5.32
CA ARG A 167 -17.24 7.66 -3.92
C ARG A 167 -18.67 7.26 -3.58
N GLU A 168 -19.64 8.11 -3.90
CA GLU A 168 -21.04 7.84 -3.67
C GLU A 168 -21.52 6.60 -4.41
N LEU A 169 -21.11 6.44 -5.68
CA LEU A 169 -21.45 5.28 -6.46
C LEU A 169 -20.84 3.99 -5.85
N LEU A 170 -19.58 4.03 -5.39
CA LEU A 170 -18.94 2.91 -4.72
C LEU A 170 -19.75 2.44 -3.49
N LEU A 171 -20.16 3.39 -2.66
CA LEU A 171 -20.88 3.10 -1.42
C LEU A 171 -22.33 2.64 -1.71
N LYS A 172 -23.01 3.28 -2.64
CA LYS A 172 -24.39 2.95 -3.06
C LYS A 172 -24.49 1.55 -3.66
N GLU A 173 -23.55 1.17 -4.51
CA GLU A 173 -23.55 -0.14 -5.16
C GLU A 173 -23.25 -1.30 -4.21
N GLY A 174 -22.72 -1.02 -3.01
CA GLY A 174 -22.52 -2.01 -1.95
C GLY A 174 -21.43 -3.04 -2.27
N TYR A 175 -20.38 -2.64 -2.99
CA TYR A 175 -19.19 -3.47 -3.15
C TYR A 175 -18.43 -3.58 -1.82
N ILE A 176 -18.09 -4.81 -1.44
CA ILE A 176 -17.35 -5.11 -0.21
C ILE A 176 -16.12 -5.98 -0.46
N ALA A 177 -15.92 -6.46 -1.67
CA ALA A 177 -14.75 -7.23 -2.06
C ALA A 177 -14.09 -6.57 -3.27
N PHE A 178 -12.75 -6.54 -3.28
CA PHE A 178 -11.98 -5.82 -4.28
C PHE A 178 -10.80 -6.64 -4.77
N THR A 179 -10.50 -6.52 -6.08
CA THR A 179 -9.37 -7.16 -6.73
C THR A 179 -8.51 -6.14 -7.47
N ASP A 180 -7.23 -6.43 -7.61
CA ASP A 180 -6.30 -5.74 -8.49
C ASP A 180 -5.41 -6.80 -9.16
N LEU A 181 -5.88 -7.31 -10.27
CA LEU A 181 -5.27 -8.46 -10.94
C LEU A 181 -3.84 -8.21 -11.40
N ALA A 182 -3.52 -6.96 -11.74
CA ALA A 182 -2.24 -6.57 -12.31
C ALA A 182 -1.16 -6.30 -11.26
N THR A 183 -1.56 -5.98 -10.03
CA THR A 183 -0.63 -5.55 -8.99
C THR A 183 0.02 -6.75 -8.32
N LYS A 184 1.36 -6.74 -8.32
CA LYS A 184 2.20 -7.64 -7.53
C LYS A 184 2.88 -6.91 -6.37
N SER A 185 2.58 -5.63 -6.19
CA SER A 185 3.24 -4.78 -5.20
C SER A 185 2.47 -4.72 -3.88
N LEU A 186 3.18 -4.32 -2.82
CA LEU A 186 2.58 -4.03 -1.51
C LEU A 186 1.56 -2.87 -1.59
N ASN A 187 1.79 -1.91 -2.50
CA ASN A 187 0.88 -0.80 -2.74
C ASN A 187 -0.27 -1.26 -3.63
N CYS A 188 -1.38 -1.61 -3.01
CA CYS A 188 -2.52 -2.23 -3.67
C CYS A 188 -3.76 -1.34 -3.55
N GLN A 189 -4.25 -0.86 -4.70
CA GLN A 189 -5.45 -0.02 -4.76
C GLN A 189 -6.72 -0.77 -4.34
N ALA A 190 -6.81 -2.07 -4.61
CA ALA A 190 -7.92 -2.90 -4.16
C ALA A 190 -7.96 -3.04 -2.63
N ARG A 191 -6.79 -3.23 -2.00
CA ARG A 191 -6.68 -3.22 -0.53
C ARG A 191 -7.08 -1.85 0.05
N SER A 192 -6.62 -0.76 -0.58
CA SER A 192 -6.99 0.59 -0.15
C SER A 192 -8.50 0.83 -0.22
N ALA A 193 -9.16 0.36 -1.28
CA ALA A 193 -10.61 0.47 -1.39
C ALA A 193 -11.36 -0.40 -0.35
N ALA A 194 -10.87 -1.60 -0.05
CA ALA A 194 -11.43 -2.42 1.03
C ALA A 194 -11.32 -1.71 2.39
N ILE A 195 -10.16 -1.10 2.68
CA ILE A 195 -9.94 -0.29 3.90
C ILE A 195 -10.91 0.90 3.91
N PHE A 196 -11.05 1.63 2.79
CA PHE A 196 -11.96 2.77 2.70
C PHE A 196 -13.39 2.38 3.07
N VAL A 197 -13.93 1.35 2.42
CA VAL A 197 -15.29 0.87 2.71
C VAL A 197 -15.42 0.39 4.15
N GLY A 198 -14.37 -0.26 4.69
CA GLY A 198 -14.31 -0.70 6.09
C GLY A 198 -14.41 0.46 7.07
N LEU A 199 -13.62 1.51 6.86
CA LEU A 199 -13.62 2.72 7.68
C LEU A 199 -14.95 3.48 7.61
N VAL A 200 -15.55 3.60 6.42
CA VAL A 200 -16.88 4.20 6.27
C VAL A 200 -17.92 3.42 7.08
N ARG A 201 -17.93 2.09 6.97
CA ARG A 201 -18.86 1.22 7.70
C ARG A 201 -18.63 1.21 9.21
N ALA A 202 -17.38 1.44 9.63
CA ALA A 202 -17.02 1.59 11.05
C ALA A 202 -17.30 3.00 11.62
N GLY A 203 -17.65 3.98 10.78
CA GLY A 203 -17.83 5.38 11.19
C GLY A 203 -16.52 6.10 11.51
N LEU A 204 -15.39 5.62 10.98
CA LEU A 204 -14.04 6.10 11.28
C LEU A 204 -13.38 6.83 10.09
N ILE A 205 -14.12 7.07 9.02
CA ILE A 205 -13.53 7.61 7.79
C ILE A 205 -12.98 9.02 7.94
N ASP A 206 -13.49 9.83 8.85
CA ASP A 206 -13.01 11.20 9.05
C ASP A 206 -11.61 11.26 9.66
N GLU A 207 -11.18 10.20 10.35
CA GLU A 207 -9.81 10.10 10.90
C GLU A 207 -8.72 10.08 9.81
N VAL A 208 -9.08 9.77 8.56
CA VAL A 208 -8.10 9.77 7.45
C VAL A 208 -7.95 11.11 6.75
N ARG A 209 -8.61 12.17 7.22
CA ARG A 209 -8.44 13.53 6.67
C ARG A 209 -7.11 14.15 7.05
N ASP A 210 -6.61 13.79 8.22
CA ASP A 210 -5.33 14.20 8.77
C ASP A 210 -4.39 13.00 8.92
N TYR A 211 -3.11 13.19 8.59
CA TYR A 211 -2.14 12.07 8.60
C TYR A 211 -1.84 11.57 10.01
N ASP A 212 -1.74 12.48 10.99
CA ASP A 212 -1.45 12.08 12.37
C ASP A 212 -2.60 11.31 12.99
N SER A 213 -3.85 11.73 12.74
CA SER A 213 -5.07 11.03 13.12
C SER A 213 -5.14 9.65 12.46
N TYR A 214 -4.84 9.59 11.14
CA TYR A 214 -4.74 8.34 10.40
C TYR A 214 -3.69 7.39 11.00
N LEU A 215 -2.48 7.87 11.25
CA LEU A 215 -1.42 7.04 11.86
C LEU A 215 -1.81 6.57 13.26
N LYS A 216 -2.42 7.45 14.06
CA LYS A 216 -2.89 7.11 15.41
C LYS A 216 -3.95 6.01 15.35
N LEU A 217 -4.93 6.11 14.44
CA LEU A 217 -5.94 5.08 14.24
C LEU A 217 -5.31 3.71 13.98
N PHE A 218 -4.35 3.64 13.05
CA PHE A 218 -3.70 2.39 12.70
C PHE A 218 -2.72 1.89 13.78
N ARG A 219 -2.01 2.77 14.48
CA ARG A 219 -1.13 2.40 15.60
C ARG A 219 -1.92 1.89 16.78
N THR A 220 -2.93 2.63 17.24
CA THR A 220 -3.73 2.26 18.41
C THR A 220 -4.41 0.91 18.22
N GLN A 221 -4.87 0.63 17.03
CA GLN A 221 -5.48 -0.66 16.69
C GLN A 221 -4.44 -1.78 16.57
N ALA A 222 -3.22 -1.47 16.09
CA ALA A 222 -2.13 -2.44 16.04
C ALA A 222 -1.60 -2.80 17.43
N ASP A 223 -1.49 -1.82 18.33
CA ASP A 223 -1.04 -2.01 19.71
C ASP A 223 -2.13 -2.68 20.60
N GLY A 224 -3.39 -2.53 20.23
CA GLY A 224 -4.55 -2.94 21.03
C GLY A 224 -5.06 -4.36 20.84
N LYS A 225 -4.42 -5.24 20.12
CA LYS A 225 -4.57 -6.69 19.95
C LYS A 225 -4.47 -7.15 18.49
N ALA A 226 -3.61 -8.14 18.26
CA ALA A 226 -3.85 -9.15 17.25
C ALA A 226 -3.70 -8.74 15.78
N ALA A 227 -2.84 -7.81 15.45
CA ALA A 227 -2.29 -7.82 14.10
C ALA A 227 -1.26 -8.95 13.89
N GLY A 228 -1.07 -9.83 14.91
CA GLY A 228 -0.06 -10.86 14.86
C GLY A 228 1.38 -10.32 14.85
N TYR A 229 1.59 -9.05 15.21
CA TYR A 229 2.89 -8.41 15.27
C TYR A 229 3.17 -7.80 16.64
N GLN A 230 4.43 -7.79 17.03
CA GLN A 230 4.94 -7.21 18.26
C GLN A 230 6.18 -6.36 17.98
N THR A 231 6.44 -5.38 18.84
CA THR A 231 7.63 -4.54 18.75
C THR A 231 8.63 -5.00 19.81
N TYR A 232 9.86 -5.27 19.40
CA TYR A 232 10.99 -5.42 20.30
C TYR A 232 11.84 -4.16 20.28
N GLU A 233 11.96 -3.53 21.43
CA GLU A 233 12.90 -2.44 21.67
C GLU A 233 14.30 -3.00 21.91
N HIS A 234 15.33 -2.23 21.52
CA HIS A 234 16.73 -2.54 21.80
C HIS A 234 17.19 -3.91 21.27
N VAL A 235 16.80 -4.26 20.05
CA VAL A 235 17.40 -5.41 19.33
C VAL A 235 18.86 -5.09 19.04
N GLN A 236 19.77 -5.94 19.53
CA GLN A 236 21.21 -5.75 19.36
C GLN A 236 21.70 -6.39 18.06
N LEU A 237 22.31 -5.59 17.20
CA LEU A 237 22.90 -6.09 15.95
C LEU A 237 24.34 -5.61 15.79
N LEU A 238 25.18 -6.46 15.23
CA LEU A 238 26.54 -6.10 14.85
C LEU A 238 26.50 -5.47 13.45
N TYR A 239 26.68 -4.15 13.39
CA TYR A 239 26.67 -3.40 12.14
C TYR A 239 27.99 -2.66 11.94
N LYS A 240 28.69 -2.92 10.83
CA LYS A 240 30.04 -2.35 10.55
C LYS A 240 31.00 -2.46 11.73
N GLY A 241 31.04 -3.62 12.39
CA GLY A 241 31.91 -3.89 13.52
C GLY A 241 31.54 -3.24 14.85
N LYS A 242 30.36 -2.60 14.93
CA LYS A 242 29.83 -1.97 16.17
C LYS A 242 28.46 -2.54 16.51
N VAL A 243 28.21 -2.77 17.79
CA VAL A 243 26.88 -3.13 18.29
C VAL A 243 26.01 -1.90 18.26
N ARG A 244 24.83 -1.99 17.62
CA ARG A 244 23.81 -0.95 17.60
C ARG A 244 22.49 -1.49 18.09
N LEU A 245 21.65 -0.60 18.60
CA LEU A 245 20.31 -0.90 19.10
C LEU A 245 19.28 -0.46 18.06
N PHE A 246 18.33 -1.35 17.78
CA PHE A 246 17.24 -1.10 16.84
C PHE A 246 15.90 -1.42 17.50
N SER A 247 14.83 -0.82 17.01
CA SER A 247 13.46 -1.27 17.29
C SER A 247 13.00 -2.15 16.14
N ALA A 248 12.49 -3.35 16.44
CA ALA A 248 12.03 -4.31 15.44
C ALA A 248 10.55 -4.64 15.61
N VAL A 249 9.77 -4.54 14.53
CA VAL A 249 8.40 -5.05 14.47
C VAL A 249 8.38 -6.38 13.73
N VAL A 250 7.86 -7.38 14.38
CA VAL A 250 7.89 -8.76 13.91
C VAL A 250 6.56 -9.45 14.14
N PRO A 251 6.22 -10.49 13.38
CA PRO A 251 5.11 -11.36 13.72
C PRO A 251 5.22 -11.89 15.15
N CYS A 252 4.12 -11.95 15.89
CA CYS A 252 4.09 -12.38 17.30
C CYS A 252 4.66 -13.79 17.54
N ARG A 253 4.79 -14.60 16.49
CA ARG A 253 5.41 -15.93 16.53
C ARG A 253 6.93 -15.91 16.69
N PHE A 254 7.61 -14.77 16.42
CA PHE A 254 9.05 -14.65 16.55
C PHE A 254 9.44 -14.10 17.91
N HIS A 255 10.41 -14.73 18.56
CA HIS A 255 11.04 -14.23 19.78
C HIS A 255 12.21 -13.31 19.45
N LYS A 256 12.57 -12.42 20.38
CA LYS A 256 13.64 -11.43 20.19
C LYS A 256 14.96 -12.05 19.70
N ALA A 257 15.33 -13.21 20.24
CA ALA A 257 16.55 -13.92 19.86
C ALA A 257 16.51 -14.41 18.38
N GLU A 258 15.34 -14.82 17.87
CA GLU A 258 15.17 -15.23 16.48
C GLU A 258 15.29 -14.04 15.53
N VAL A 259 14.78 -12.88 15.96
CA VAL A 259 14.91 -11.60 15.23
C VAL A 259 16.39 -11.20 15.14
N GLU A 260 17.12 -11.27 16.25
CA GLU A 260 18.55 -10.97 16.32
C GLU A 260 19.37 -11.92 15.43
N ALA A 261 19.04 -13.22 15.44
CA ALA A 261 19.70 -14.22 14.59
C ALA A 261 19.43 -13.97 13.10
N TYR A 262 18.16 -13.71 12.73
CA TYR A 262 17.80 -13.43 11.33
C TYR A 262 18.56 -12.22 10.78
N TYR A 263 18.61 -11.12 11.52
CA TYR A 263 19.34 -9.94 11.05
C TYR A 263 20.85 -10.09 11.10
N ALA A 264 21.39 -10.92 11.99
CA ALA A 264 22.83 -11.24 12.00
C ALA A 264 23.24 -11.97 10.70
N GLU A 265 22.40 -12.88 10.20
CA GLU A 265 22.64 -13.58 8.93
C GLU A 265 22.42 -12.70 7.70
N HIS A 266 21.47 -11.74 7.76
CA HIS A 266 21.05 -10.90 6.64
C HIS A 266 21.55 -9.45 6.75
N CYS A 267 22.62 -9.21 7.47
CA CYS A 267 23.17 -7.88 7.79
C CYS A 267 23.54 -7.04 6.54
N SER A 268 23.73 -7.67 5.38
CA SER A 268 23.96 -6.98 4.11
C SER A 268 22.75 -6.13 3.68
N MET A 269 21.54 -6.47 4.14
CA MET A 269 20.32 -5.67 3.87
C MET A 269 20.26 -4.38 4.69
N LEU A 270 21.04 -4.25 5.76
CA LEU A 270 21.10 -3.08 6.63
C LEU A 270 22.11 -2.02 6.16
N THR A 271 22.94 -2.33 5.16
CA THR A 271 24.06 -1.48 4.73
C THR A 271 23.63 -0.12 4.15
N ASN A 272 22.36 0.06 3.81
CA ASN A 272 21.86 1.24 3.12
C ASN A 272 21.00 2.17 4.00
N ARG A 273 20.93 1.98 5.31
CA ARG A 273 20.17 2.85 6.21
C ARG A 273 21.06 3.89 6.88
N LYS A 274 20.63 5.16 6.89
CA LYS A 274 21.29 6.24 7.65
C LYS A 274 21.21 5.96 9.15
N GLU A 275 22.15 6.53 9.90
CA GLU A 275 22.33 6.32 11.34
C GLU A 275 21.11 6.66 12.22
N GLU A 276 20.13 7.40 11.67
CA GLU A 276 18.92 7.83 12.37
C GLU A 276 17.74 6.85 12.31
N ASP A 277 17.77 5.87 11.38
CA ASP A 277 16.70 4.89 11.21
C ASP A 277 17.00 3.59 11.98
N ASN A 278 16.85 3.61 13.30
CA ASN A 278 17.03 2.44 14.16
C ASN A 278 15.80 1.51 14.16
N TYR A 279 15.21 1.25 12.99
CA TYR A 279 13.98 0.46 12.90
C TYR A 279 14.11 -0.71 11.91
N LEU A 280 13.70 -1.90 12.32
CA LEU A 280 13.77 -3.13 11.56
C LEU A 280 12.38 -3.77 11.41
N ASP A 281 12.03 -4.22 10.21
CA ASP A 281 10.75 -4.85 9.92
C ASP A 281 10.91 -6.20 9.23
N LEU A 282 10.49 -7.27 9.88
CA LEU A 282 10.51 -8.64 9.38
C LEU A 282 9.25 -9.08 8.60
N ARG A 283 8.29 -8.18 8.39
CA ARG A 283 7.05 -8.52 7.67
C ARG A 283 7.25 -8.59 6.15
N CYS A 284 8.42 -8.22 5.66
CA CYS A 284 8.75 -8.14 4.23
C CYS A 284 9.64 -9.29 3.75
N GLY A 285 9.69 -10.40 4.47
CA GLY A 285 10.36 -11.63 4.07
C GLY A 285 9.46 -12.58 3.31
#